data_2a96d4ba2e5eb8cf1020517556edf1cf
#
_entry.id   2a96d4ba2e5eb8cf1020517556edf1cf
#
_cell.length_a   1.000
_cell.length_b   1.000
_cell.length_c   1.000
_cell.angle_alpha   90.00
_cell.angle_beta   90.00
_cell.angle_gamma   90.00
#
_symmetry.space_group_name_H-M   'P 1'
#
loop_
_entity.id
_entity.type
_entity.pdbx_description
1 polymer ?
#
loop_
_entity_poly.entity_id
_entity_poly.type
_entity_poly.pdbx_seq_one_letter_code
_entity_poly.pdbx_strand_id
1 'polypeptide(L)'
;VSVPRILLALALACTLGAGVAPAPAQRAAAELQRVRSRPELLHDFLLRMPKGGDLHHHLTGAVYAESYIGYAIEDGDCIDASTFAIVAPPCDGKATLPATQAASNFVLRNHVIDALSIRNFHPSPLDEDVRLHFFAAFDAFDRVTNGHWAEMLAEVVHRAAAQNEIYLETMLTPDQGEVIRLAAGVPWTNDLGALRATLLAAGMAKAVADGSRNLDVAEAGMRQRFACGTRAADVGCGLTLRYQYQVLRAFPRVSVFAQMLAGFEMARADRRVVAINLVQSQDEYNALADFPLHMRMLDYLHRIYPDVHITLHAGELTPGEVKPEELWANHIEQSIDVGHAERVGHGLDIVYERNAPAVLAMMARKHILVEDCLYSHEVVRDMRGRDNVLPIYLRNHVPISLATDDEGVTRSDLTDSFERAVLGYSADYPTLKTFARNSIRYAFVDAQTKRALEARLDADFARFEASF
;
A
#
# COMPACT_ATOMS: atom_id res chain seq x y z
N VAL A 1 18.16 20.52 -92.47
CA VAL A 1 17.85 21.27 -91.25
C VAL A 1 17.95 20.27 -90.09
N SER A 2 19.07 20.26 -89.34
CA SER A 2 19.36 19.37 -88.22
C SER A 2 18.96 20.04 -86.91
N VAL A 3 18.17 19.36 -86.06
CA VAL A 3 17.78 19.79 -84.73
C VAL A 3 18.66 19.02 -83.71
N PRO A 4 19.40 19.65 -82.79
CA PRO A 4 20.17 18.92 -81.78
C PRO A 4 19.27 18.48 -80.61
N ARG A 5 19.38 17.20 -80.21
CA ARG A 5 18.82 16.63 -78.98
C ARG A 5 19.63 17.07 -77.78
N ILE A 6 19.04 17.83 -76.91
CA ILE A 6 19.60 18.14 -75.57
C ILE A 6 19.20 17.00 -74.65
N LEU A 7 20.17 16.26 -74.13
CA LEU A 7 20.00 15.27 -73.04
C LEU A 7 20.03 16.01 -71.72
N LEU A 8 18.90 16.06 -71.02
CA LEU A 8 18.77 16.56 -69.66
C LEU A 8 19.10 15.39 -68.70
N ALA A 9 20.27 15.41 -68.09
CA ALA A 9 20.62 14.49 -67.03
C ALA A 9 19.99 14.91 -65.71
N LEU A 10 18.94 14.22 -65.26
CA LEU A 10 18.41 14.37 -63.88
C LEU A 10 19.36 13.70 -62.89
N ALA A 11 20.10 14.50 -62.14
CA ALA A 11 20.85 14.07 -60.96
C ALA A 11 19.87 13.83 -59.81
N LEU A 12 19.55 12.60 -59.49
CA LEU A 12 18.77 12.18 -58.34
C LEU A 12 19.68 12.31 -57.07
N ALA A 13 19.60 13.41 -56.35
CA ALA A 13 20.26 13.57 -55.06
C ALA A 13 19.53 12.74 -54.00
N CYS A 14 20.04 11.55 -53.74
CA CYS A 14 19.68 10.77 -52.54
C CYS A 14 20.20 11.54 -51.30
N THR A 15 19.38 12.36 -50.70
CA THR A 15 19.62 12.87 -49.34
C THR A 15 19.41 11.70 -48.39
N LEU A 16 20.51 11.05 -48.00
CA LEU A 16 20.52 10.17 -46.82
C LEU A 16 20.15 11.05 -45.62
N GLY A 17 18.89 11.03 -45.25
CA GLY A 17 18.43 11.60 -44.00
C GLY A 17 19.14 10.89 -42.87
N ALA A 18 20.09 11.55 -42.21
CA ALA A 18 20.65 11.06 -40.96
C ALA A 18 19.47 10.93 -39.99
N GLY A 19 19.00 9.69 -39.78
CA GLY A 19 17.94 9.39 -38.82
C GLY A 19 18.41 9.89 -37.45
N VAL A 20 17.67 10.82 -36.87
CA VAL A 20 17.91 11.25 -35.49
C VAL A 20 17.78 10.03 -34.59
N ALA A 21 18.80 9.71 -33.82
CA ALA A 21 18.74 8.59 -32.88
C ALA A 21 17.53 8.78 -31.93
N PRO A 22 16.75 7.72 -31.67
CA PRO A 22 15.57 7.85 -30.82
C PRO A 22 15.97 8.35 -29.42
N ALA A 23 15.10 9.19 -28.85
CA ALA A 23 15.30 9.73 -27.50
C ALA A 23 15.44 8.58 -26.47
N PRO A 24 16.19 8.78 -25.37
CA PRO A 24 16.39 7.73 -24.35
C PRO A 24 15.09 7.08 -23.88
N ALA A 25 14.04 7.84 -23.59
CA ALA A 25 12.73 7.31 -23.22
C ALA A 25 12.09 6.45 -24.32
N GLN A 26 12.31 6.76 -25.60
CA GLN A 26 11.80 5.92 -26.70
C GLN A 26 12.55 4.58 -26.79
N ARG A 27 13.86 4.57 -26.48
CA ARG A 27 14.63 3.32 -26.43
C ARG A 27 14.19 2.43 -25.27
N ALA A 28 13.94 3.02 -24.06
CA ALA A 28 13.38 2.29 -22.93
C ALA A 28 11.98 1.73 -23.23
N ALA A 29 11.12 2.51 -23.91
CA ALA A 29 9.81 2.03 -24.37
C ALA A 29 9.93 0.88 -25.39
N ALA A 30 10.85 0.96 -26.33
CA ALA A 30 11.11 -0.11 -27.29
C ALA A 30 11.65 -1.37 -26.60
N GLU A 31 12.52 -1.20 -25.60
CA GLU A 31 13.05 -2.31 -24.81
C GLU A 31 11.94 -3.00 -24.02
N LEU A 32 11.05 -2.26 -23.34
CA LEU A 32 9.88 -2.85 -22.68
C LEU A 32 9.05 -3.72 -23.64
N GLN A 33 8.78 -3.22 -24.85
CA GLN A 33 8.03 -4.01 -25.86
C GLN A 33 8.80 -5.27 -26.28
N ARG A 34 10.14 -5.20 -26.39
CA ARG A 34 10.99 -6.33 -26.74
C ARG A 34 11.00 -7.42 -25.67
N VAL A 35 10.99 -7.05 -24.39
CA VAL A 35 11.07 -8.00 -23.26
C VAL A 35 9.71 -8.47 -22.75
N ARG A 36 8.62 -7.79 -23.11
CA ARG A 36 7.26 -7.99 -22.58
C ARG A 36 6.79 -9.46 -22.55
N SER A 37 7.15 -10.27 -23.53
CA SER A 37 6.78 -11.68 -23.63
C SER A 37 7.81 -12.64 -23.02
N ARG A 38 8.80 -12.13 -22.32
CA ARG A 38 9.90 -12.89 -21.71
C ARG A 38 9.93 -12.60 -20.21
N PRO A 39 9.34 -13.45 -19.36
CA PRO A 39 9.13 -13.14 -17.96
C PRO A 39 10.40 -12.66 -17.23
N GLU A 40 11.51 -13.36 -17.36
CA GLU A 40 12.74 -13.03 -16.64
C GLU A 40 13.33 -11.68 -17.09
N LEU A 41 13.23 -11.34 -18.37
CA LEU A 41 13.72 -10.08 -18.91
C LEU A 41 12.77 -8.92 -18.58
N LEU A 42 11.47 -9.17 -18.55
CA LEU A 42 10.48 -8.19 -18.11
C LEU A 42 10.70 -7.88 -16.64
N HIS A 43 10.86 -8.90 -15.80
CA HIS A 43 11.13 -8.73 -14.38
C HIS A 43 12.40 -7.89 -14.15
N ASP A 44 13.52 -8.24 -14.79
CA ASP A 44 14.78 -7.47 -14.69
C ASP A 44 14.61 -6.01 -15.14
N PHE A 45 13.87 -5.77 -16.25
CA PHE A 45 13.58 -4.42 -16.71
C PHE A 45 12.78 -3.63 -15.66
N LEU A 46 11.71 -4.21 -15.12
CA LEU A 46 10.83 -3.56 -14.15
C LEU A 46 11.50 -3.42 -12.77
N LEU A 47 12.29 -4.40 -12.34
CA LEU A 47 13.07 -4.30 -11.10
C LEU A 47 14.01 -3.09 -11.13
N ARG A 48 14.70 -2.87 -12.25
CA ARG A 48 15.62 -1.73 -12.43
C ARG A 48 14.92 -0.40 -12.69
N MET A 49 13.66 -0.41 -13.14
CA MET A 49 12.91 0.81 -13.42
C MET A 49 12.60 1.59 -12.12
N PRO A 50 12.81 2.93 -12.08
CA PRO A 50 12.39 3.74 -10.94
C PRO A 50 10.87 3.67 -10.74
N LYS A 51 10.42 3.42 -9.50
CA LYS A 51 9.01 3.22 -9.16
C LYS A 51 8.40 4.38 -8.38
N GLY A 52 9.22 5.39 -8.00
CA GLY A 52 8.76 6.49 -7.16
C GLY A 52 8.60 6.05 -5.72
N GLY A 53 7.40 5.69 -5.31
CA GLY A 53 7.14 5.18 -3.97
C GLY A 53 5.85 4.39 -3.89
N ASP A 54 5.64 3.79 -2.73
CA ASP A 54 4.39 3.12 -2.37
C ASP A 54 3.59 3.98 -1.39
N LEU A 55 2.31 4.20 -1.69
CA LEU A 55 1.40 5.04 -0.91
C LEU A 55 0.35 4.23 -0.13
N HIS A 56 0.31 2.90 -0.33
CA HIS A 56 -0.64 2.01 0.31
C HIS A 56 0.03 0.69 0.70
N HIS A 57 0.55 0.66 1.91
CA HIS A 57 1.40 -0.41 2.41
C HIS A 57 1.13 -0.60 3.90
N HIS A 58 0.85 -1.82 4.35
CA HIS A 58 0.62 -2.15 5.74
C HIS A 58 1.88 -2.78 6.37
N LEU A 59 2.45 -2.16 7.40
CA LEU A 59 3.71 -2.64 7.99
C LEU A 59 3.61 -4.11 8.39
N THR A 60 2.56 -4.49 9.11
CA THR A 60 2.41 -5.87 9.61
C THR A 60 2.09 -6.86 8.49
N GLY A 61 1.30 -6.48 7.50
CA GLY A 61 0.98 -7.34 6.36
C GLY A 61 2.12 -7.46 5.33
N ALA A 62 3.10 -6.56 5.39
CA ALA A 62 4.21 -6.53 4.45
C ALA A 62 5.42 -7.37 4.87
N VAL A 63 5.54 -7.75 6.14
CA VAL A 63 6.63 -8.61 6.62
C VAL A 63 6.40 -10.06 6.20
N TYR A 64 7.44 -10.71 5.68
CA TYR A 64 7.32 -12.12 5.29
C TYR A 64 7.21 -13.05 6.49
N ALA A 65 6.44 -14.10 6.34
CA ALA A 65 6.20 -15.14 7.35
C ALA A 65 7.50 -15.72 7.96
N GLU A 66 8.56 -15.80 7.17
CA GLU A 66 9.88 -16.27 7.59
C GLU A 66 10.49 -15.40 8.69
N SER A 67 10.27 -14.09 8.63
CA SER A 67 10.73 -13.15 9.66
C SER A 67 9.91 -13.27 10.93
N TYR A 68 8.60 -13.44 10.81
CA TYR A 68 7.72 -13.71 11.96
C TYR A 68 8.08 -15.00 12.70
N ILE A 69 8.46 -16.07 11.98
CA ILE A 69 9.02 -17.28 12.61
C ILE A 69 10.31 -16.95 13.38
N GLY A 70 11.16 -16.10 12.82
CA GLY A 70 12.38 -15.62 13.50
C GLY A 70 12.06 -14.89 14.80
N TYR A 71 11.11 -13.96 14.76
CA TYR A 71 10.67 -13.20 15.96
C TYR A 71 10.06 -14.12 17.01
N ALA A 72 9.21 -15.07 16.63
CA ALA A 72 8.65 -16.06 17.55
C ALA A 72 9.72 -16.92 18.25
N ILE A 73 10.81 -17.23 17.53
CA ILE A 73 11.95 -17.94 18.09
C ILE A 73 12.70 -17.06 19.11
N GLU A 74 12.94 -15.79 18.79
CA GLU A 74 13.62 -14.83 19.67
C GLU A 74 12.81 -14.57 20.94
N ASP A 75 11.48 -14.45 20.83
CA ASP A 75 10.57 -14.21 21.97
C ASP A 75 10.28 -15.48 22.80
N GLY A 76 10.69 -16.66 22.33
CA GLY A 76 10.40 -17.94 22.98
C GLY A 76 8.93 -18.34 22.89
N ASP A 77 8.24 -17.87 21.89
CA ASP A 77 6.83 -18.18 21.62
C ASP A 77 6.63 -19.62 21.11
N CYS A 78 5.38 -19.99 21.01
CA CYS A 78 4.94 -21.31 20.56
C CYS A 78 4.22 -21.22 19.20
N ILE A 79 4.10 -22.36 18.53
CA ILE A 79 3.27 -22.57 17.35
C ILE A 79 2.13 -23.50 17.74
N ASP A 80 0.89 -23.10 17.51
CA ASP A 80 -0.27 -23.99 17.65
C ASP A 80 -0.18 -25.14 16.62
N ALA A 81 -0.28 -26.36 17.07
CA ALA A 81 -0.08 -27.54 16.21
C ALA A 81 -1.24 -27.81 15.24
N SER A 82 -2.39 -27.16 15.43
CA SER A 82 -3.59 -27.33 14.59
C SER A 82 -3.79 -26.19 13.60
N THR A 83 -3.52 -24.95 14.01
CA THR A 83 -3.69 -23.75 13.19
C THR A 83 -2.39 -23.21 12.61
N PHE A 84 -1.25 -23.64 13.17
CA PHE A 84 0.09 -23.14 12.87
C PHE A 84 0.29 -21.64 13.17
N ALA A 85 -0.61 -21.03 13.93
CA ALA A 85 -0.50 -19.67 14.43
C ALA A 85 0.58 -19.55 15.51
N ILE A 86 1.19 -18.38 15.64
CA ILE A 86 2.13 -18.02 16.70
C ILE A 86 1.33 -17.70 17.97
N VAL A 87 1.62 -18.38 19.06
CA VAL A 87 0.87 -18.25 20.33
C VAL A 87 1.82 -18.09 21.52
N ALA A 88 1.28 -17.56 22.63
CA ALA A 88 2.05 -17.31 23.82
C ALA A 88 2.59 -18.60 24.50
N PRO A 89 3.78 -18.53 25.14
CA PRO A 89 4.25 -19.62 26.00
C PRO A 89 3.37 -19.77 27.25
N PRO A 90 3.40 -20.94 27.97
CA PRO A 90 4.35 -22.04 27.78
C PRO A 90 3.89 -23.02 26.70
N CYS A 91 4.86 -23.62 25.97
CA CYS A 91 4.59 -24.67 25.02
C CYS A 91 4.49 -26.03 25.74
N ASP A 92 3.45 -26.83 25.42
CA ASP A 92 3.24 -28.14 26.04
C ASP A 92 3.88 -29.30 25.26
N GLY A 93 4.43 -29.02 24.08
CA GLY A 93 5.08 -30.01 23.21
C GLY A 93 4.11 -30.95 22.47
N LYS A 94 2.80 -30.71 22.53
CA LYS A 94 1.73 -31.46 21.85
C LYS A 94 0.76 -30.57 21.09
N ALA A 95 -0.08 -29.83 21.80
CA ALA A 95 -0.99 -28.86 21.20
C ALA A 95 -0.26 -27.54 20.80
N THR A 96 0.79 -27.20 21.52
CA THR A 96 1.65 -26.04 21.23
C THR A 96 3.13 -26.46 21.19
N LEU A 97 3.80 -26.17 20.10
CA LEU A 97 5.19 -26.55 19.86
C LEU A 97 6.11 -25.33 20.05
N PRO A 98 7.29 -25.46 20.65
CA PRO A 98 8.26 -24.36 20.68
C PRO A 98 8.57 -23.86 19.25
N ALA A 99 8.52 -22.55 19.02
CA ALA A 99 8.81 -21.95 17.72
C ALA A 99 10.20 -22.34 17.17
N THR A 100 11.16 -22.62 18.06
CA THR A 100 12.49 -23.13 17.71
C THR A 100 12.46 -24.44 16.88
N GLN A 101 11.39 -25.23 16.97
CA GLN A 101 11.26 -26.44 16.15
C GLN A 101 11.10 -26.10 14.65
N ALA A 102 10.52 -24.95 14.30
CA ALA A 102 10.42 -24.52 12.91
C ALA A 102 11.78 -24.25 12.25
N ALA A 103 12.83 -23.99 13.03
CA ALA A 103 14.18 -23.80 12.50
C ALA A 103 14.78 -25.10 11.91
N SER A 104 14.41 -26.27 12.43
CA SER A 104 14.97 -27.57 12.02
C SER A 104 13.95 -28.50 11.40
N ASN A 105 12.65 -28.28 11.61
CA ASN A 105 11.57 -29.07 11.04
C ASN A 105 11.00 -28.36 9.79
N PHE A 106 11.45 -28.82 8.62
CA PHE A 106 11.03 -28.25 7.33
C PHE A 106 9.51 -28.30 7.11
N VAL A 107 8.84 -29.40 7.54
CA VAL A 107 7.39 -29.54 7.36
C VAL A 107 6.64 -28.54 8.23
N LEU A 108 6.99 -28.46 9.52
CA LEU A 108 6.39 -27.47 10.42
C LEU A 108 6.59 -26.04 9.91
N ARG A 109 7.83 -25.70 9.51
CA ARG A 109 8.13 -24.36 8.97
C ARG A 109 7.25 -24.01 7.77
N ASN A 110 7.05 -24.95 6.84
CA ASN A 110 6.21 -24.70 5.67
C ASN A 110 4.74 -24.50 6.04
N HIS A 111 4.20 -25.29 6.97
CA HIS A 111 2.84 -25.08 7.44
C HIS A 111 2.65 -23.74 8.12
N VAL A 112 3.64 -23.27 8.92
CA VAL A 112 3.58 -21.93 9.50
C VAL A 112 3.60 -20.86 8.42
N ILE A 113 4.51 -20.95 7.42
CA ILE A 113 4.54 -19.98 6.32
C ILE A 113 3.21 -19.95 5.56
N ASP A 114 2.60 -21.11 5.32
CA ASP A 114 1.31 -21.19 4.63
C ASP A 114 0.16 -20.63 5.47
N ALA A 115 0.20 -20.76 6.80
CA ALA A 115 -0.78 -20.18 7.71
C ALA A 115 -0.64 -18.65 7.85
N LEU A 116 0.57 -18.11 7.72
CA LEU A 116 0.86 -16.69 7.83
C LEU A 116 0.85 -15.96 6.47
N SER A 117 0.47 -16.64 5.39
CA SER A 117 0.42 -16.05 4.04
C SER A 117 -0.52 -16.84 3.14
N ILE A 118 -0.91 -16.26 2.00
CA ILE A 118 -1.71 -16.98 0.98
C ILE A 118 -0.85 -17.94 0.11
N ARG A 119 0.41 -18.18 0.48
CA ARG A 119 1.27 -19.12 -0.21
C ARG A 119 0.62 -20.51 -0.20
N ASN A 120 0.58 -21.18 -1.35
CA ASN A 120 -0.02 -22.51 -1.50
C ASN A 120 -1.49 -22.62 -1.06
N PHE A 121 -2.22 -21.47 -0.99
CA PHE A 121 -3.63 -21.53 -0.70
C PHE A 121 -4.37 -22.38 -1.75
N HIS A 122 -5.13 -23.34 -1.27
CA HIS A 122 -6.01 -24.17 -2.09
C HIS A 122 -7.36 -24.27 -1.37
N PRO A 123 -8.47 -23.90 -2.03
CA PRO A 123 -9.79 -24.00 -1.43
C PRO A 123 -10.06 -25.43 -0.87
N SER A 124 -10.59 -25.48 0.33
CA SER A 124 -10.98 -26.71 1.00
C SER A 124 -12.37 -26.54 1.65
N PRO A 125 -13.07 -27.60 2.06
CA PRO A 125 -14.35 -27.46 2.74
C PRO A 125 -14.32 -26.68 4.06
N LEU A 126 -13.12 -26.41 4.60
CA LEU A 126 -12.93 -25.64 5.83
C LEU A 126 -12.38 -24.23 5.57
N ASP A 127 -11.82 -24.00 4.38
CA ASP A 127 -11.20 -22.76 3.97
C ASP A 127 -11.38 -22.60 2.44
N GLU A 128 -12.55 -22.11 2.05
CA GLU A 128 -12.95 -22.05 0.64
C GLU A 128 -12.60 -20.70 -0.01
N ASP A 129 -12.32 -19.67 0.80
CA ASP A 129 -12.15 -18.28 0.37
C ASP A 129 -10.74 -17.77 0.72
N VAL A 130 -9.95 -17.48 -0.31
CA VAL A 130 -8.60 -16.91 -0.15
C VAL A 130 -8.60 -15.61 0.65
N ARG A 131 -9.65 -14.81 0.54
CA ARG A 131 -9.81 -13.55 1.29
C ARG A 131 -9.95 -13.81 2.79
N LEU A 132 -10.74 -14.80 3.19
CA LEU A 132 -10.87 -15.18 4.60
C LEU A 132 -9.54 -15.69 5.15
N HIS A 133 -8.82 -16.50 4.39
CA HIS A 133 -7.48 -16.97 4.75
C HIS A 133 -6.48 -15.82 4.86
N PHE A 134 -6.53 -14.87 3.93
CA PHE A 134 -5.71 -13.65 3.95
C PHE A 134 -5.90 -12.86 5.26
N PHE A 135 -7.14 -12.58 5.67
CA PHE A 135 -7.40 -11.88 6.92
C PHE A 135 -7.07 -12.72 8.16
N ALA A 136 -7.28 -14.04 8.14
CA ALA A 136 -6.91 -14.92 9.25
C ALA A 136 -5.39 -14.98 9.49
N ALA A 137 -4.57 -14.73 8.48
CA ALA A 137 -3.12 -14.67 8.63
C ALA A 137 -2.68 -13.59 9.62
N PHE A 138 -3.38 -12.45 9.71
CA PHE A 138 -3.08 -11.38 10.65
C PHE A 138 -3.23 -11.84 12.11
N ASP A 139 -4.30 -12.56 12.44
CA ASP A 139 -4.49 -13.14 13.77
C ASP A 139 -3.41 -14.17 14.09
N ALA A 140 -2.91 -14.89 13.07
CA ALA A 140 -1.90 -15.94 13.25
C ALA A 140 -0.50 -15.37 13.58
N PHE A 141 -0.16 -14.12 13.20
CA PHE A 141 1.12 -13.49 13.53
C PHE A 141 1.03 -12.28 14.46
N ASP A 142 -0.16 -11.79 14.82
CA ASP A 142 -0.34 -10.57 15.64
C ASP A 142 0.53 -10.58 16.91
N ARG A 143 0.67 -11.75 17.52
CA ARG A 143 1.44 -11.97 18.75
C ARG A 143 2.83 -11.33 18.75
N VAL A 144 3.56 -11.38 17.64
CA VAL A 144 4.96 -10.93 17.52
C VAL A 144 5.15 -9.56 16.87
N THR A 145 4.07 -8.88 16.52
CA THR A 145 4.19 -7.62 15.75
C THR A 145 4.68 -6.44 16.57
N ASN A 146 4.23 -6.30 17.82
CA ASN A 146 4.49 -5.09 18.62
C ASN A 146 5.93 -5.00 19.16
N GLY A 147 6.67 -6.10 19.25
CA GLY A 147 8.04 -6.16 19.78
C GLY A 147 9.14 -5.84 18.75
N HIS A 148 8.85 -5.94 17.46
CA HIS A 148 9.86 -6.04 16.39
C HIS A 148 9.76 -4.95 15.32
N TRP A 149 9.24 -3.77 15.63
CA TRP A 149 9.05 -2.70 14.63
C TRP A 149 10.33 -2.25 13.94
N ALA A 150 11.47 -2.25 14.64
CA ALA A 150 12.75 -1.87 14.02
C ALA A 150 13.18 -2.89 12.95
N GLU A 151 12.98 -4.18 13.20
CA GLU A 151 13.24 -5.30 12.31
C GLU A 151 12.28 -5.26 11.12
N MET A 152 10.99 -5.10 11.39
CA MET A 152 9.94 -5.02 10.39
C MET A 152 10.18 -3.84 9.45
N LEU A 153 10.46 -2.64 9.98
CA LEU A 153 10.80 -1.48 9.17
C LEU A 153 12.09 -1.70 8.36
N ALA A 154 13.09 -2.37 8.93
CA ALA A 154 14.32 -2.68 8.19
C ALA A 154 14.05 -3.61 7.01
N GLU A 155 13.20 -4.62 7.18
CA GLU A 155 12.84 -5.52 6.09
C GLU A 155 12.13 -4.80 4.94
N VAL A 156 11.03 -4.08 5.25
CA VAL A 156 10.19 -3.47 4.22
C VAL A 156 10.90 -2.29 3.53
N VAL A 157 11.63 -1.46 4.27
CA VAL A 157 12.38 -0.31 3.71
C VAL A 157 13.54 -0.78 2.84
N HIS A 158 14.25 -1.87 3.23
CA HIS A 158 15.28 -2.47 2.38
C HIS A 158 14.67 -2.98 1.06
N ARG A 159 13.58 -3.74 1.13
CA ARG A 159 12.90 -4.30 -0.05
C ARG A 159 12.43 -3.21 -1.00
N ALA A 160 11.74 -2.18 -0.48
CA ALA A 160 11.31 -1.04 -1.28
C ALA A 160 12.49 -0.34 -1.97
N ALA A 161 13.56 -0.02 -1.23
CA ALA A 161 14.73 0.63 -1.79
C ALA A 161 15.47 -0.25 -2.83
N ALA A 162 15.53 -1.57 -2.62
CA ALA A 162 16.12 -2.53 -3.55
C ALA A 162 15.36 -2.61 -4.88
N GLN A 163 14.07 -2.25 -4.90
CA GLN A 163 13.22 -2.17 -6.09
C GLN A 163 13.22 -0.78 -6.76
N ASN A 164 14.11 0.13 -6.34
CA ASN A 164 14.19 1.51 -6.83
C ASN A 164 12.99 2.38 -6.45
N GLU A 165 12.42 2.15 -5.28
CA GLU A 165 11.57 3.11 -4.61
C GLU A 165 12.41 4.12 -3.83
N ILE A 166 11.90 5.34 -3.73
CA ILE A 166 12.56 6.45 -3.01
C ILE A 166 11.71 7.01 -1.87
N TYR A 167 10.47 6.53 -1.78
CA TYR A 167 9.46 6.97 -0.83
C TYR A 167 8.54 5.82 -0.42
N LEU A 168 8.16 5.76 0.85
CA LEU A 168 7.22 4.78 1.39
C LEU A 168 6.31 5.44 2.42
N GLU A 169 4.99 5.31 2.26
CA GLU A 169 4.00 5.58 3.31
C GLU A 169 3.48 4.24 3.84
N THR A 170 3.86 3.86 5.06
CA THR A 170 3.40 2.61 5.67
C THR A 170 2.38 2.86 6.77
N MET A 171 1.35 2.02 6.81
CA MET A 171 0.27 2.07 7.79
C MET A 171 0.65 1.28 9.04
N LEU A 172 0.44 1.88 10.22
CA LEU A 172 0.54 1.22 11.51
C LEU A 172 -0.23 2.00 12.58
N THR A 173 -0.38 1.40 13.78
CA THR A 173 -0.98 2.03 14.95
C THR A 173 0.13 2.37 15.96
N PRO A 174 0.72 3.60 15.91
CA PRO A 174 1.92 3.92 16.67
C PRO A 174 1.78 3.80 18.20
N ASP A 175 0.57 3.98 18.74
CA ASP A 175 0.26 3.85 20.16
C ASP A 175 0.10 2.39 20.64
N GLN A 176 0.29 1.40 19.77
CA GLN A 176 0.19 -0.03 20.10
C GLN A 176 -1.11 -0.42 20.82
N GLY A 177 -2.23 0.17 20.40
CA GLY A 177 -3.57 -0.08 20.93
C GLY A 177 -3.84 0.60 22.29
N GLU A 178 -3.00 1.53 22.77
CA GLU A 178 -3.27 2.29 23.98
C GLU A 178 -4.56 3.09 23.86
N VAL A 179 -4.79 3.69 22.70
CA VAL A 179 -6.02 4.47 22.41
C VAL A 179 -7.27 3.59 22.46
N ILE A 180 -7.22 2.36 21.98
CA ILE A 180 -8.33 1.40 22.06
C ILE A 180 -8.63 1.06 23.53
N ARG A 181 -7.58 0.82 24.33
CA ARG A 181 -7.74 0.56 25.78
C ARG A 181 -8.31 1.76 26.51
N LEU A 182 -7.88 2.98 26.18
CA LEU A 182 -8.42 4.21 26.71
C LEU A 182 -9.90 4.37 26.38
N ALA A 183 -10.29 4.11 25.15
CA ALA A 183 -11.66 4.19 24.67
C ALA A 183 -12.62 3.19 25.35
N ALA A 184 -12.12 2.01 25.76
CA ALA A 184 -12.92 0.97 26.41
C ALA A 184 -13.63 1.46 27.70
N GLY A 185 -13.09 2.47 28.38
CA GLY A 185 -13.68 3.09 29.58
C GLY A 185 -14.64 4.26 29.30
N VAL A 186 -14.83 4.65 28.03
CA VAL A 186 -15.61 5.84 27.64
C VAL A 186 -16.94 5.41 27.01
N PRO A 187 -18.11 5.87 27.55
CA PRO A 187 -19.39 5.53 26.95
C PRO A 187 -19.60 6.27 25.62
N TRP A 188 -20.23 5.61 24.65
CA TRP A 188 -20.61 6.22 23.39
C TRP A 188 -21.66 7.32 23.58
N THR A 189 -21.49 8.44 22.88
CA THR A 189 -22.49 9.49 22.70
C THR A 189 -22.51 9.97 21.25
N ASN A 190 -23.65 10.40 20.76
CA ASN A 190 -23.79 11.04 19.45
C ASN A 190 -23.27 12.49 19.41
N ASP A 191 -23.00 13.10 20.56
CA ASP A 191 -22.29 14.38 20.65
C ASP A 191 -20.80 14.16 20.52
N LEU A 192 -20.28 14.29 19.29
CA LEU A 192 -18.86 14.09 18.99
C LEU A 192 -17.97 15.14 19.70
N GLY A 193 -18.52 16.33 20.01
CA GLY A 193 -17.79 17.36 20.76
C GLY A 193 -17.56 16.95 22.21
N ALA A 194 -18.60 16.48 22.88
CA ALA A 194 -18.52 15.96 24.23
C ALA A 194 -17.64 14.71 24.29
N LEU A 195 -17.77 13.79 23.31
CA LEU A 195 -16.96 12.60 23.21
C LEU A 195 -15.47 12.92 23.05
N ARG A 196 -15.15 13.86 22.13
CA ARG A 196 -13.76 14.35 21.94
C ARG A 196 -13.19 14.92 23.23
N ALA A 197 -13.94 15.78 23.94
CA ALA A 197 -13.51 16.37 25.20
C ALA A 197 -13.21 15.30 26.26
N THR A 198 -14.06 14.29 26.37
CA THR A 198 -13.89 13.16 27.30
C THR A 198 -12.64 12.35 26.97
N LEU A 199 -12.41 12.00 25.71
CA LEU A 199 -11.24 11.24 25.26
C LEU A 199 -9.92 12.01 25.48
N LEU A 200 -9.92 13.32 25.19
CA LEU A 200 -8.76 14.17 25.48
C LEU A 200 -8.45 14.21 26.99
N ALA A 201 -9.47 14.34 27.82
CA ALA A 201 -9.30 14.34 29.28
C ALA A 201 -8.88 12.97 29.84
N ALA A 202 -9.21 11.87 29.14
CA ALA A 202 -8.88 10.52 29.57
C ALA A 202 -7.40 10.13 29.32
N GLY A 203 -6.59 10.99 28.68
CA GLY A 203 -5.15 10.76 28.48
C GLY A 203 -4.69 10.66 27.04
N MET A 204 -5.48 11.07 26.05
CA MET A 204 -5.13 11.02 24.62
C MET A 204 -3.76 11.62 24.32
N ALA A 205 -3.41 12.77 24.93
CA ALA A 205 -2.14 13.43 24.70
C ALA A 205 -0.92 12.55 25.11
N LYS A 206 -1.09 11.71 26.15
CA LYS A 206 -0.05 10.75 26.54
C LYS A 206 0.09 9.65 25.49
N ALA A 207 -1.01 9.06 25.04
CA ALA A 207 -0.99 8.01 24.02
C ALA A 207 -0.34 8.50 22.70
N VAL A 208 -0.65 9.73 22.28
CA VAL A 208 -0.02 10.39 21.11
C VAL A 208 1.50 10.55 21.32
N ALA A 209 1.93 11.04 22.49
CA ALA A 209 3.35 11.21 22.80
C ALA A 209 4.10 9.87 22.88
N ASP A 210 3.45 8.82 23.41
CA ASP A 210 4.01 7.46 23.45
C ASP A 210 4.17 6.89 22.04
N GLY A 211 3.15 7.06 21.19
CA GLY A 211 3.22 6.66 19.79
C GLY A 211 4.38 7.30 19.04
N SER A 212 4.60 8.62 19.20
CA SER A 212 5.77 9.28 18.59
C SER A 212 7.10 8.73 19.10
N ARG A 213 7.20 8.42 20.40
CA ARG A 213 8.41 7.78 20.95
C ARG A 213 8.63 6.36 20.42
N ASN A 214 7.55 5.61 20.21
CA ASN A 214 7.64 4.27 19.61
C ASN A 214 8.21 4.35 18.19
N LEU A 215 7.77 5.34 17.39
CA LEU A 215 8.36 5.60 16.06
C LEU A 215 9.84 6.00 16.15
N ASP A 216 10.24 6.83 17.13
CA ASP A 216 11.66 7.20 17.35
C ASP A 216 12.52 5.96 17.58
N VAL A 217 12.06 5.06 18.46
CA VAL A 217 12.77 3.81 18.79
C VAL A 217 12.87 2.89 17.59
N ALA A 218 11.76 2.70 16.87
CA ALA A 218 11.71 1.84 15.69
C ALA A 218 12.64 2.33 14.57
N GLU A 219 12.59 3.63 14.23
CA GLU A 219 13.46 4.19 13.19
C GLU A 219 14.94 4.20 13.61
N ALA A 220 15.24 4.49 14.86
CA ALA A 220 16.62 4.43 15.36
C ALA A 220 17.18 3.00 15.24
N GLY A 221 16.41 1.99 15.63
CA GLY A 221 16.77 0.58 15.50
C GLY A 221 16.95 0.15 14.04
N MET A 222 16.03 0.53 13.16
CA MET A 222 16.15 0.31 11.71
C MET A 222 17.43 0.93 11.16
N ARG A 223 17.70 2.21 11.43
CA ARG A 223 18.90 2.92 10.95
C ARG A 223 20.18 2.33 11.46
N GLN A 224 20.20 1.80 12.70
CA GLN A 224 21.32 1.08 13.26
C GLN A 224 21.58 -0.22 12.48
N ARG A 225 20.55 -1.01 12.19
CA ARG A 225 20.64 -2.23 11.37
C ARG A 225 21.17 -1.97 9.97
N PHE A 226 20.75 -0.87 9.38
CA PHE A 226 21.23 -0.41 8.07
C PHE A 226 22.64 0.17 8.07
N ALA A 227 23.28 0.30 9.22
CA ALA A 227 24.57 0.97 9.38
C ALA A 227 24.60 2.37 8.72
N CYS A 228 23.50 3.11 8.77
CA CYS A 228 23.37 4.42 8.13
C CYS A 228 24.45 5.40 8.60
N GLY A 229 25.04 6.14 7.65
CA GLY A 229 26.15 7.06 7.91
C GLY A 229 27.53 6.41 7.86
N THR A 230 27.61 5.12 7.58
CA THR A 230 28.89 4.40 7.39
C THR A 230 29.11 4.04 5.91
N ARG A 231 30.30 3.47 5.59
CA ARG A 231 30.59 2.95 4.24
C ARG A 231 29.82 1.67 3.90
N ALA A 232 29.30 0.98 4.90
CA ALA A 232 28.51 -0.25 4.76
C ALA A 232 27.01 0.04 4.82
N ALA A 233 26.60 1.30 4.61
CA ALA A 233 25.19 1.71 4.70
C ALA A 233 24.33 0.96 3.66
N ASP A 234 23.21 0.42 4.15
CA ASP A 234 22.19 -0.20 3.31
C ASP A 234 21.53 0.81 2.38
N VAL A 235 20.98 0.33 1.25
CA VAL A 235 20.25 1.15 0.28
C VAL A 235 19.03 1.83 0.89
N GLY A 236 18.40 1.20 1.88
CA GLY A 236 17.25 1.73 2.63
C GLY A 236 17.54 3.02 3.39
N CYS A 237 18.81 3.32 3.71
CA CYS A 237 19.18 4.60 4.35
C CYS A 237 18.79 5.84 3.54
N GLY A 238 18.64 5.70 2.23
CA GLY A 238 18.27 6.77 1.30
C GLY A 238 16.77 6.90 1.03
N LEU A 239 15.93 6.00 1.54
CA LEU A 239 14.49 6.04 1.34
C LEU A 239 13.85 7.03 2.32
N THR A 240 12.85 7.79 1.84
CA THR A 240 12.06 8.68 2.69
C THR A 240 10.84 7.93 3.20
N LEU A 241 10.82 7.64 4.51
CA LEU A 241 9.74 6.92 5.18
C LEU A 241 8.74 7.88 5.81
N ARG A 242 7.45 7.60 5.68
CA ARG A 242 6.32 8.27 6.33
C ARG A 242 5.31 7.24 6.81
N TYR A 243 4.41 7.68 7.68
CA TYR A 243 3.41 6.81 8.29
C TYR A 243 2.00 7.35 8.04
N GLN A 244 1.06 6.44 7.81
CA GLN A 244 -0.36 6.71 7.93
C GLN A 244 -0.86 6.09 9.24
N TYR A 245 -1.59 6.87 10.05
CA TYR A 245 -2.21 6.32 11.26
C TYR A 245 -3.37 5.42 10.85
N GLN A 246 -3.26 4.15 11.18
CA GLN A 246 -4.25 3.13 10.84
C GLN A 246 -5.35 3.11 11.90
N VAL A 247 -6.61 3.23 11.46
CA VAL A 247 -7.83 3.19 12.26
C VAL A 247 -8.57 1.90 11.98
N LEU A 248 -8.71 1.05 12.98
CA LEU A 248 -9.39 -0.25 12.89
C LEU A 248 -10.90 -0.04 12.87
N ARG A 249 -11.53 -0.03 11.67
CA ARG A 249 -12.93 0.39 11.46
C ARG A 249 -13.98 -0.62 11.91
N ALA A 250 -13.61 -1.89 12.12
CA ALA A 250 -14.52 -2.92 12.60
C ALA A 250 -14.73 -2.90 14.14
N PHE A 251 -14.00 -2.05 14.86
CA PHE A 251 -14.12 -1.88 16.30
C PHE A 251 -15.41 -1.13 16.70
N PRO A 252 -15.80 -1.14 17.99
CA PRO A 252 -16.94 -0.34 18.47
C PRO A 252 -16.77 1.15 18.18
N ARG A 253 -17.87 1.87 17.94
CA ARG A 253 -17.93 3.29 17.53
C ARG A 253 -17.02 4.21 18.32
N VAL A 254 -17.00 4.04 19.66
CA VAL A 254 -16.14 4.87 20.53
C VAL A 254 -14.66 4.64 20.27
N SER A 255 -14.26 3.38 20.03
CA SER A 255 -12.88 3.02 19.70
C SER A 255 -12.48 3.57 18.33
N VAL A 256 -13.36 3.47 17.32
CA VAL A 256 -13.10 4.04 16.00
C VAL A 256 -12.92 5.55 16.08
N PHE A 257 -13.81 6.26 16.77
CA PHE A 257 -13.68 7.71 16.94
C PHE A 257 -12.43 8.10 17.73
N ALA A 258 -12.06 7.33 18.76
CA ALA A 258 -10.86 7.58 19.55
C ALA A 258 -9.58 7.40 18.71
N GLN A 259 -9.52 6.35 17.87
CA GLN A 259 -8.42 6.12 16.96
C GLN A 259 -8.32 7.23 15.89
N MET A 260 -9.46 7.64 15.30
CA MET A 260 -9.48 8.80 14.39
C MET A 260 -8.92 10.05 15.09
N LEU A 261 -9.40 10.38 16.29
CA LEU A 261 -8.92 11.52 17.06
C LEU A 261 -7.41 11.43 17.33
N ALA A 262 -6.93 10.27 17.73
CA ALA A 262 -5.50 10.04 17.95
C ALA A 262 -4.68 10.25 16.68
N GLY A 263 -5.15 9.75 15.54
CA GLY A 263 -4.51 9.95 14.24
C GLY A 263 -4.41 11.43 13.86
N PHE A 264 -5.48 12.20 14.04
CA PHE A 264 -5.48 13.65 13.80
C PHE A 264 -4.54 14.41 14.76
N GLU A 265 -4.55 14.08 16.05
CA GLU A 265 -3.64 14.69 17.03
C GLU A 265 -2.19 14.32 16.74
N MET A 266 -1.92 13.08 16.35
CA MET A 266 -0.56 12.60 16.04
C MET A 266 -0.01 13.21 14.76
N ALA A 267 -0.80 13.32 13.70
CA ALA A 267 -0.39 13.96 12.45
C ALA A 267 0.00 15.45 12.64
N ARG A 268 -0.59 16.11 13.64
CA ARG A 268 -0.17 17.48 14.02
C ARG A 268 1.07 17.52 14.90
N ALA A 269 1.26 16.49 15.74
CA ALA A 269 2.38 16.44 16.69
C ALA A 269 3.67 15.91 16.05
N ASP A 270 3.56 15.00 15.10
CA ASP A 270 4.69 14.31 14.47
C ASP A 270 4.60 14.37 12.95
N ARG A 271 5.52 15.09 12.33
CA ARG A 271 5.57 15.32 10.87
C ARG A 271 5.82 14.04 10.04
N ARG A 272 6.16 12.92 10.69
CA ARG A 272 6.31 11.63 10.04
C ARG A 272 4.95 10.96 9.80
N VAL A 273 3.96 11.24 10.64
CA VAL A 273 2.58 10.78 10.47
C VAL A 273 1.88 11.77 9.55
N VAL A 274 1.65 11.35 8.30
CA VAL A 274 1.23 12.27 7.23
C VAL A 274 -0.25 12.19 6.90
N ALA A 275 -0.94 11.13 7.31
CA ALA A 275 -2.36 10.94 7.06
C ALA A 275 -2.98 9.97 8.04
N ILE A 276 -4.32 9.88 8.00
CA ILE A 276 -5.08 8.78 8.63
C ILE A 276 -5.70 7.91 7.55
N ASN A 277 -5.91 6.62 7.87
CA ASN A 277 -6.58 5.67 6.99
C ASN A 277 -7.47 4.73 7.81
N LEU A 278 -8.64 4.37 7.27
CA LEU A 278 -9.52 3.35 7.83
C LEU A 278 -9.12 1.99 7.27
N VAL A 279 -8.77 1.05 8.12
CA VAL A 279 -8.29 -0.27 7.72
C VAL A 279 -9.21 -1.39 8.25
N GLN A 280 -8.88 -2.64 8.00
CA GLN A 280 -9.66 -3.88 8.15
C GLN A 280 -10.66 -4.05 7.01
N SER A 281 -11.17 -5.29 6.86
CA SER A 281 -12.09 -5.61 5.77
C SER A 281 -13.32 -4.72 5.77
N GLN A 282 -13.69 -4.19 4.60
CA GLN A 282 -14.85 -3.29 4.49
C GLN A 282 -16.17 -4.02 4.70
N ASP A 283 -16.24 -5.32 4.44
CA ASP A 283 -17.42 -6.16 4.62
C ASP A 283 -17.69 -6.59 6.07
N GLU A 284 -16.80 -6.23 7.01
CA GLU A 284 -17.06 -6.43 8.44
C GLU A 284 -18.32 -5.69 8.89
N TYR A 285 -19.09 -6.35 9.78
CA TYR A 285 -20.40 -5.86 10.18
C TYR A 285 -20.39 -4.40 10.65
N ASN A 286 -19.49 -4.03 11.56
CA ASN A 286 -19.41 -2.65 12.06
C ASN A 286 -18.88 -1.71 10.98
N ALA A 287 -17.97 -2.16 10.13
CA ALA A 287 -17.41 -1.34 9.05
C ALA A 287 -18.50 -0.90 8.06
N LEU A 288 -19.39 -1.83 7.65
CA LEU A 288 -20.54 -1.53 6.79
C LEU A 288 -21.61 -0.72 7.51
N ALA A 289 -22.09 -1.22 8.67
CA ALA A 289 -23.21 -0.62 9.38
C ALA A 289 -22.94 0.82 9.84
N ASP A 290 -21.72 1.12 10.20
CA ASP A 290 -21.30 2.42 10.71
C ASP A 290 -20.55 3.28 9.67
N PHE A 291 -20.45 2.84 8.42
CA PHE A 291 -19.73 3.59 7.38
C PHE A 291 -20.19 5.06 7.27
N PRO A 292 -21.50 5.37 7.17
CA PRO A 292 -21.96 6.78 7.15
C PRO A 292 -21.65 7.54 8.44
N LEU A 293 -21.57 6.86 9.58
CA LEU A 293 -21.15 7.46 10.84
C LEU A 293 -19.65 7.76 10.84
N HIS A 294 -18.83 6.84 10.34
CA HIS A 294 -17.39 7.03 10.20
C HIS A 294 -17.08 8.25 9.32
N MET A 295 -17.79 8.42 8.20
CA MET A 295 -17.64 9.62 7.35
C MET A 295 -18.00 10.91 8.10
N ARG A 296 -19.09 10.92 8.91
CA ARG A 296 -19.43 12.09 9.75
C ARG A 296 -18.41 12.35 10.87
N MET A 297 -17.78 11.31 11.43
CA MET A 297 -16.69 11.47 12.40
C MET A 297 -15.46 12.15 11.75
N LEU A 298 -15.10 11.72 10.53
CA LEU A 298 -14.03 12.33 9.75
C LEU A 298 -14.35 13.80 9.42
N ASP A 299 -15.55 14.10 8.92
CA ASP A 299 -16.00 15.46 8.64
C ASP A 299 -15.93 16.36 9.90
N TYR A 300 -16.37 15.83 11.05
CA TYR A 300 -16.28 16.55 12.32
C TYR A 300 -14.81 16.85 12.68
N LEU A 301 -13.91 15.88 12.58
CA LEU A 301 -12.50 16.06 12.93
C LEU A 301 -11.77 16.93 11.89
N HIS A 302 -12.04 16.77 10.60
CA HIS A 302 -11.44 17.58 9.55
C HIS A 302 -11.77 19.07 9.72
N ARG A 303 -12.99 19.43 10.17
CA ARG A 303 -13.32 20.84 10.50
C ARG A 303 -12.49 21.42 11.64
N ILE A 304 -11.98 20.58 12.54
CA ILE A 304 -11.13 21.01 13.65
C ILE A 304 -9.65 21.01 13.24
N TYR A 305 -9.26 20.06 12.37
CA TYR A 305 -7.89 19.80 11.92
C TYR A 305 -7.79 19.82 10.39
N PRO A 306 -8.05 20.96 9.73
CA PRO A 306 -8.18 21.01 8.27
C PRO A 306 -6.87 20.74 7.50
N ASP A 307 -5.74 20.76 8.20
CA ASP A 307 -4.41 20.55 7.59
C ASP A 307 -3.96 19.06 7.67
N VAL A 308 -4.77 18.17 8.26
CA VAL A 308 -4.47 16.74 8.33
C VAL A 308 -5.02 16.05 7.11
N HIS A 309 -4.14 15.36 6.38
CA HIS A 309 -4.52 14.62 5.19
C HIS A 309 -5.27 13.34 5.52
N ILE A 310 -6.16 12.96 4.61
CA ILE A 310 -7.00 11.76 4.73
C ILE A 310 -6.86 10.93 3.45
N THR A 311 -6.47 9.68 3.60
CA THR A 311 -6.62 8.64 2.58
C THR A 311 -7.47 7.52 3.16
N LEU A 312 -8.30 6.87 2.36
CA LEU A 312 -9.26 5.89 2.88
C LEU A 312 -9.31 4.64 2.01
N HIS A 313 -9.27 3.47 2.67
CA HIS A 313 -9.80 2.26 2.04
C HIS A 313 -11.28 2.50 1.77
N ALA A 314 -11.65 2.56 0.51
CA ALA A 314 -13.03 2.78 0.09
C ALA A 314 -13.32 2.02 -1.20
N GLY A 315 -14.50 1.40 -1.24
CA GLY A 315 -14.90 0.62 -2.39
C GLY A 315 -14.09 -0.68 -2.54
N GLU A 316 -13.66 -1.29 -1.45
CA GLU A 316 -12.96 -2.57 -1.44
C GLU A 316 -13.97 -3.74 -1.31
N LEU A 317 -15.03 -3.69 -2.08
CA LEU A 317 -16.10 -4.67 -2.09
C LEU A 317 -16.27 -5.29 -3.47
N THR A 318 -16.55 -6.59 -3.51
CA THR A 318 -16.84 -7.30 -4.75
C THR A 318 -18.21 -7.98 -4.71
N PRO A 319 -18.85 -8.24 -5.88
CA PRO A 319 -20.09 -8.97 -5.93
C PRO A 319 -19.96 -10.36 -5.29
N GLY A 320 -20.89 -10.68 -4.38
CA GLY A 320 -20.92 -11.96 -3.67
C GLY A 320 -20.38 -11.88 -2.24
N GLU A 321 -19.50 -10.92 -1.93
CA GLU A 321 -19.03 -10.68 -0.56
C GLU A 321 -20.11 -10.04 0.31
N VAL A 322 -20.87 -9.12 -0.26
CA VAL A 322 -21.91 -8.34 0.44
C VAL A 322 -23.23 -8.38 -0.30
N LYS A 323 -24.29 -7.91 0.35
CA LYS A 323 -25.58 -7.72 -0.30
C LYS A 323 -25.47 -6.67 -1.42
N PRO A 324 -26.21 -6.80 -2.53
CA PRO A 324 -26.16 -5.82 -3.61
C PRO A 324 -26.37 -4.36 -3.18
N GLU A 325 -27.19 -4.12 -2.15
CA GLU A 325 -27.46 -2.78 -1.65
C GLU A 325 -26.22 -2.11 -1.06
N GLU A 326 -25.29 -2.90 -0.49
CA GLU A 326 -24.03 -2.39 0.04
C GLU A 326 -23.10 -1.93 -1.07
N LEU A 327 -23.04 -2.65 -2.21
CA LEU A 327 -22.26 -2.21 -3.37
C LEU A 327 -22.77 -0.86 -3.93
N TRP A 328 -24.08 -0.58 -3.79
CA TRP A 328 -24.68 0.67 -4.27
C TRP A 328 -24.71 1.77 -3.20
N ALA A 329 -24.02 1.58 -2.07
CA ALA A 329 -24.05 2.51 -0.96
C ALA A 329 -23.19 3.78 -1.18
N ASN A 330 -22.51 3.90 -2.33
CA ASN A 330 -21.69 5.06 -2.71
C ASN A 330 -20.54 5.29 -1.71
N HIS A 331 -19.77 4.25 -1.44
CA HIS A 331 -18.66 4.30 -0.48
C HIS A 331 -17.54 5.24 -0.93
N ILE A 332 -17.19 5.21 -2.23
CA ILE A 332 -16.14 6.07 -2.80
C ILE A 332 -16.62 7.53 -2.80
N GLU A 333 -17.84 7.80 -3.29
CA GLU A 333 -18.40 9.15 -3.28
C GLU A 333 -18.44 9.74 -1.87
N GLN A 334 -18.96 8.98 -0.89
CA GLN A 334 -19.05 9.43 0.50
C GLN A 334 -17.66 9.65 1.14
N SER A 335 -16.67 8.80 0.82
CA SER A 335 -15.31 8.97 1.31
C SER A 335 -14.70 10.29 0.85
N ILE A 336 -14.98 10.69 -0.40
CA ILE A 336 -14.47 11.94 -0.97
C ILE A 336 -15.26 13.16 -0.50
N ASP A 337 -16.60 13.11 -0.55
CA ASP A 337 -17.43 14.29 -0.35
C ASP A 337 -17.74 14.55 1.13
N VAL A 338 -17.79 13.52 1.96
CA VAL A 338 -18.08 13.64 3.40
C VAL A 338 -16.85 13.31 4.24
N GLY A 339 -16.11 12.26 3.86
CA GLY A 339 -14.89 11.82 4.56
C GLY A 339 -13.65 12.65 4.24
N HIS A 340 -13.73 13.57 3.26
CA HIS A 340 -12.64 14.45 2.80
C HIS A 340 -11.40 13.70 2.30
N ALA A 341 -11.57 12.49 1.76
CA ALA A 341 -10.46 11.73 1.22
C ALA A 341 -9.81 12.43 0.03
N GLU A 342 -8.52 12.63 0.08
CA GLU A 342 -7.68 13.16 -0.99
C GLU A 342 -7.13 12.05 -1.89
N ARG A 343 -7.10 10.82 -1.36
CA ARG A 343 -6.75 9.59 -2.07
C ARG A 343 -7.71 8.48 -1.64
N VAL A 344 -7.91 7.51 -2.52
CA VAL A 344 -8.79 6.34 -2.30
C VAL A 344 -7.94 5.09 -2.50
N GLY A 345 -7.84 4.27 -1.47
CA GLY A 345 -7.28 2.92 -1.56
C GLY A 345 -8.30 1.98 -2.20
N HIS A 346 -7.85 1.12 -3.10
CA HIS A 346 -8.59 0.10 -3.87
C HIS A 346 -9.61 0.65 -4.87
N GLY A 347 -10.75 1.16 -4.44
CA GLY A 347 -11.79 1.68 -5.33
C GLY A 347 -12.41 0.63 -6.27
N LEU A 348 -12.47 -0.65 -5.87
CA LEU A 348 -12.91 -1.77 -6.73
C LEU A 348 -14.37 -1.71 -7.11
N ASP A 349 -15.24 -1.19 -6.25
CA ASP A 349 -16.68 -1.15 -6.47
C ASP A 349 -17.17 0.08 -7.26
N ILE A 350 -16.26 0.89 -7.80
CA ILE A 350 -16.61 2.12 -8.56
C ILE A 350 -17.71 1.90 -9.60
N VAL A 351 -17.73 0.73 -10.26
CA VAL A 351 -18.72 0.41 -11.29
C VAL A 351 -20.13 0.18 -10.73
N TYR A 352 -20.24 -0.08 -9.42
CA TYR A 352 -21.49 -0.30 -8.71
C TYR A 352 -22.00 0.95 -8.00
N GLU A 353 -21.22 2.01 -7.93
CA GLU A 353 -21.67 3.31 -7.43
C GLU A 353 -22.90 3.78 -8.25
N ARG A 354 -23.94 4.29 -7.58
CA ARG A 354 -25.22 4.67 -8.22
C ARG A 354 -25.03 5.62 -9.41
N ASN A 355 -24.02 6.46 -9.36
CA ASN A 355 -23.69 7.40 -10.43
C ASN A 355 -22.19 7.35 -10.77
N ALA A 356 -21.68 6.15 -11.01
CA ALA A 356 -20.27 5.90 -11.33
C ALA A 356 -19.65 6.89 -12.33
N PRO A 357 -20.31 7.27 -13.46
CA PRO A 357 -19.74 8.26 -14.36
C PRO A 357 -19.52 9.63 -13.74
N ALA A 358 -20.41 10.08 -12.84
CA ALA A 358 -20.26 11.36 -12.17
C ALA A 358 -19.17 11.29 -11.08
N VAL A 359 -19.07 10.18 -10.36
CA VAL A 359 -18.01 9.94 -9.36
C VAL A 359 -16.63 9.93 -10.05
N LEU A 360 -16.46 9.19 -11.15
CA LEU A 360 -15.24 9.18 -11.95
C LEU A 360 -14.87 10.59 -12.46
N ALA A 361 -15.86 11.33 -13.00
CA ALA A 361 -15.62 12.70 -13.42
C ALA A 361 -15.28 13.65 -12.27
N MET A 362 -15.83 13.44 -11.08
CA MET A 362 -15.48 14.16 -9.86
C MET A 362 -14.04 13.85 -9.44
N MET A 363 -13.65 12.58 -9.37
CA MET A 363 -12.30 12.15 -9.03
C MET A 363 -11.26 12.76 -9.97
N ALA A 364 -11.49 12.73 -11.28
CA ALA A 364 -10.62 13.35 -12.26
C ALA A 364 -10.50 14.86 -12.07
N ARG A 365 -11.61 15.58 -11.86
CA ARG A 365 -11.61 17.05 -11.66
C ARG A 365 -10.96 17.48 -10.33
N LYS A 366 -11.22 16.73 -9.25
CA LYS A 366 -10.65 17.00 -7.92
C LYS A 366 -9.22 16.45 -7.78
N HIS A 367 -8.71 15.75 -8.80
CA HIS A 367 -7.42 15.05 -8.75
C HIS A 367 -7.30 14.06 -7.58
N ILE A 368 -8.37 13.31 -7.31
CA ILE A 368 -8.35 12.24 -6.31
C ILE A 368 -7.55 11.06 -6.89
N LEU A 369 -6.45 10.71 -6.24
CA LEU A 369 -5.63 9.57 -6.64
C LEU A 369 -6.28 8.25 -6.20
N VAL A 370 -6.21 7.23 -7.04
CA VAL A 370 -6.46 5.83 -6.66
C VAL A 370 -5.14 5.16 -6.34
N GLU A 371 -5.03 4.63 -5.13
CA GLU A 371 -3.96 3.74 -4.69
C GLU A 371 -4.34 2.31 -5.13
N ASP A 372 -3.84 1.90 -6.30
CA ASP A 372 -4.24 0.65 -6.94
C ASP A 372 -3.34 -0.50 -6.47
N CYS A 373 -3.84 -1.31 -5.55
CA CYS A 373 -3.20 -2.51 -5.03
C CYS A 373 -3.37 -3.69 -6.02
N LEU A 374 -2.93 -3.50 -7.25
CA LEU A 374 -3.26 -4.33 -8.40
C LEU A 374 -2.99 -5.82 -8.20
N TYR A 375 -1.84 -6.17 -7.58
CA TYR A 375 -1.51 -7.56 -7.30
C TYR A 375 -2.48 -8.16 -6.26
N SER A 376 -2.72 -7.45 -5.16
CA SER A 376 -3.66 -7.86 -4.10
C SER A 376 -5.08 -8.05 -4.65
N HIS A 377 -5.56 -7.12 -5.49
CA HIS A 377 -6.87 -7.22 -6.15
C HIS A 377 -7.02 -8.52 -6.95
N GLU A 378 -5.95 -8.96 -7.65
CA GLU A 378 -5.98 -10.19 -8.44
C GLU A 378 -5.92 -11.46 -7.62
N VAL A 379 -5.16 -11.48 -6.52
CA VAL A 379 -4.90 -12.72 -5.77
C VAL A 379 -5.80 -12.88 -4.55
N VAL A 380 -6.27 -11.80 -3.94
CA VAL A 380 -7.15 -11.82 -2.77
C VAL A 380 -8.62 -11.67 -3.16
N ARG A 381 -8.92 -10.81 -4.14
CA ARG A 381 -10.31 -10.48 -4.56
C ARG A 381 -10.73 -11.12 -5.89
N ASP A 382 -9.83 -11.88 -6.53
CA ASP A 382 -10.01 -12.49 -7.87
C ASP A 382 -10.46 -11.50 -8.96
N MET A 383 -10.11 -10.21 -8.81
CA MET A 383 -10.46 -9.13 -9.74
C MET A 383 -9.41 -9.04 -10.86
N ARG A 384 -9.60 -9.82 -11.94
CA ARG A 384 -8.61 -9.99 -13.02
C ARG A 384 -9.14 -9.54 -14.37
N GLY A 385 -8.23 -9.08 -15.23
CA GLY A 385 -8.52 -8.78 -16.63
C GLY A 385 -9.65 -7.75 -16.77
N ARG A 386 -10.78 -8.11 -17.40
CA ARG A 386 -11.91 -7.21 -17.61
C ARG A 386 -12.69 -6.86 -16.35
N ASP A 387 -12.56 -7.66 -15.29
CA ASP A 387 -13.26 -7.46 -14.03
C ASP A 387 -12.51 -6.47 -13.13
N ASN A 388 -11.23 -6.20 -13.41
CA ASN A 388 -10.44 -5.20 -12.72
C ASN A 388 -10.76 -3.77 -13.20
N VAL A 389 -10.69 -2.83 -12.26
CA VAL A 389 -11.11 -1.43 -12.47
C VAL A 389 -10.01 -0.51 -13.01
N LEU A 390 -8.74 -0.93 -13.04
CA LEU A 390 -7.63 -0.14 -13.55
C LEU A 390 -7.90 0.48 -14.94
N PRO A 391 -8.41 -0.28 -15.95
CA PRO A 391 -8.73 0.31 -17.25
C PRO A 391 -9.86 1.35 -17.20
N ILE A 392 -10.75 1.27 -16.21
CA ILE A 392 -11.87 2.22 -16.05
C ILE A 392 -11.32 3.57 -15.58
N TYR A 393 -10.49 3.57 -14.54
CA TYR A 393 -9.84 4.77 -14.02
C TYR A 393 -8.96 5.43 -15.09
N LEU A 394 -8.14 4.66 -15.82
CA LEU A 394 -7.29 5.18 -16.90
C LEU A 394 -8.11 5.86 -18.00
N ARG A 395 -9.20 5.24 -18.47
CA ARG A 395 -10.07 5.81 -19.50
C ARG A 395 -10.77 7.09 -19.06
N ASN A 396 -11.00 7.27 -17.76
CA ASN A 396 -11.64 8.44 -17.19
C ASN A 396 -10.65 9.48 -16.66
N HIS A 397 -9.35 9.31 -16.95
CA HIS A 397 -8.27 10.22 -16.55
C HIS A 397 -8.18 10.44 -15.03
N VAL A 398 -8.61 9.48 -14.23
CA VAL A 398 -8.40 9.47 -12.80
C VAL A 398 -6.92 9.15 -12.53
N PRO A 399 -6.21 9.92 -11.72
CA PRO A 399 -4.81 9.62 -11.41
C PRO A 399 -4.70 8.32 -10.61
N ILE A 400 -3.65 7.53 -10.92
CA ILE A 400 -3.39 6.22 -10.31
C ILE A 400 -1.92 6.15 -9.90
N SER A 401 -1.63 5.54 -8.75
CA SER A 401 -0.34 4.94 -8.42
C SER A 401 -0.54 3.46 -8.11
N LEU A 402 0.43 2.63 -8.48
CA LEU A 402 0.43 1.24 -8.04
C LEU A 402 0.96 1.16 -6.60
N ALA A 403 0.46 0.21 -5.84
CA ALA A 403 0.80 -0.03 -4.45
C ALA A 403 0.86 -1.54 -4.15
N THR A 404 1.44 -1.91 -3.01
CA THR A 404 1.63 -3.32 -2.64
C THR A 404 0.54 -3.88 -1.74
N ASP A 405 -0.04 -3.05 -0.88
CA ASP A 405 -0.94 -3.50 0.19
C ASP A 405 -0.17 -4.32 1.25
N ASP A 406 -0.47 -5.60 1.38
CA ASP A 406 0.10 -6.54 2.34
C ASP A 406 1.05 -7.53 1.62
N GLU A 407 2.16 -7.03 1.09
CA GLU A 407 3.06 -7.77 0.22
C GLU A 407 3.70 -9.02 0.88
N GLY A 408 3.82 -9.04 2.20
CA GLY A 408 4.29 -10.21 2.95
C GLY A 408 3.28 -11.34 2.95
N VAL A 409 2.00 -11.02 3.21
CA VAL A 409 0.90 -12.00 3.19
C VAL A 409 0.63 -12.48 1.78
N THR A 410 0.62 -11.58 0.79
CA THR A 410 0.43 -11.92 -0.63
C THR A 410 1.66 -12.52 -1.29
N ARG A 411 2.83 -12.49 -0.63
CA ARG A 411 4.11 -13.01 -1.15
C ARG A 411 4.56 -12.31 -2.43
N SER A 412 4.37 -11.00 -2.49
CA SER A 412 4.66 -10.16 -3.66
C SER A 412 5.58 -9.00 -3.31
N ASP A 413 5.80 -8.12 -4.28
CA ASP A 413 6.44 -6.83 -4.12
C ASP A 413 5.88 -5.79 -5.13
N LEU A 414 6.33 -4.54 -5.10
CA LEU A 414 5.82 -3.52 -6.01
C LEU A 414 6.16 -3.83 -7.48
N THR A 415 7.28 -4.54 -7.76
CA THR A 415 7.64 -4.97 -9.12
C THR A 415 6.57 -5.88 -9.70
N ASP A 416 5.98 -6.77 -8.89
CA ASP A 416 4.87 -7.65 -9.31
C ASP A 416 3.64 -6.85 -9.74
N SER A 417 3.28 -5.77 -9.03
CA SER A 417 2.18 -4.88 -9.44
C SER A 417 2.45 -4.22 -10.80
N PHE A 418 3.71 -3.78 -11.05
CA PHE A 418 4.11 -3.25 -12.35
C PHE A 418 4.09 -4.33 -13.45
N GLU A 419 4.48 -5.56 -13.14
CA GLU A 419 4.37 -6.70 -14.09
C GLU A 419 2.91 -6.97 -14.47
N ARG A 420 2.01 -6.99 -13.49
CA ARG A 420 0.56 -7.14 -13.73
C ARG A 420 0.03 -6.04 -14.63
N ALA A 421 0.42 -4.79 -14.40
CA ALA A 421 0.01 -3.68 -15.27
C ALA A 421 0.45 -3.88 -16.72
N VAL A 422 1.68 -4.38 -16.96
CA VAL A 422 2.18 -4.68 -18.31
C VAL A 422 1.46 -5.89 -18.92
N LEU A 423 1.41 -7.01 -18.21
CA LEU A 423 0.95 -8.28 -18.76
C LEU A 423 -0.58 -8.35 -18.85
N GLY A 424 -1.29 -7.92 -17.81
CA GLY A 424 -2.74 -7.99 -17.69
C GLY A 424 -3.47 -6.85 -18.40
N TYR A 425 -2.89 -5.63 -18.35
CA TYR A 425 -3.61 -4.40 -18.74
C TYR A 425 -2.93 -3.61 -19.85
N SER A 426 -1.87 -4.16 -20.42
CA SER A 426 -1.17 -3.57 -21.56
C SER A 426 -0.57 -2.19 -21.28
N ALA A 427 -0.21 -1.90 -20.03
CA ALA A 427 0.47 -0.66 -19.69
C ALA A 427 1.78 -0.55 -20.49
N ASP A 428 1.97 0.60 -21.12
CA ASP A 428 3.18 0.95 -21.84
C ASP A 428 4.16 1.72 -20.94
N TYR A 429 5.37 1.95 -21.38
CA TYR A 429 6.40 2.64 -20.61
C TYR A 429 5.98 4.05 -20.13
N PRO A 430 5.35 4.92 -20.96
CA PRO A 430 4.80 6.19 -20.50
C PRO A 430 3.76 6.05 -19.37
N THR A 431 2.91 5.05 -19.44
CA THR A 431 1.89 4.76 -18.40
C THR A 431 2.56 4.36 -17.09
N LEU A 432 3.52 3.41 -17.12
CA LEU A 432 4.27 3.00 -15.93
C LEU A 432 5.04 4.17 -15.30
N LYS A 433 5.67 5.00 -16.13
CA LYS A 433 6.37 6.22 -15.69
C LYS A 433 5.39 7.21 -15.04
N THR A 434 4.14 7.27 -15.51
CA THR A 434 3.10 8.10 -14.91
C THR A 434 2.69 7.58 -13.54
N PHE A 435 2.51 6.27 -13.36
CA PHE A 435 2.23 5.67 -12.06
C PHE A 435 3.33 6.01 -11.04
N ALA A 436 4.60 5.79 -11.42
CA ALA A 436 5.75 6.14 -10.58
C ALA A 436 5.81 7.63 -10.22
N ARG A 437 5.47 8.54 -11.15
CA ARG A 437 5.42 9.98 -10.87
C ARG A 437 4.25 10.37 -9.99
N ASN A 438 3.10 9.73 -10.18
CA ASN A 438 1.93 9.98 -9.35
C ASN A 438 2.20 9.62 -7.90
N SER A 439 2.91 8.53 -7.60
CA SER A 439 3.22 8.16 -6.21
C SER A 439 3.98 9.26 -5.47
N ILE A 440 4.86 10.00 -6.13
CA ILE A 440 5.56 11.15 -5.53
C ILE A 440 4.70 12.41 -5.54
N ARG A 441 3.99 12.68 -6.64
CA ARG A 441 3.15 13.87 -6.77
C ARG A 441 2.05 13.94 -5.70
N TYR A 442 1.47 12.77 -5.38
CA TYR A 442 0.37 12.64 -4.42
C TYR A 442 0.83 12.22 -3.02
N ALA A 443 2.13 12.07 -2.77
CA ALA A 443 2.68 11.87 -1.44
C ALA A 443 2.32 13.04 -0.50
N PHE A 444 1.95 12.75 0.73
CA PHE A 444 1.61 13.76 1.74
C PHE A 444 2.87 14.25 2.47
N VAL A 445 3.70 14.98 1.75
CA VAL A 445 4.93 15.57 2.28
C VAL A 445 4.95 17.07 2.03
N ASP A 446 5.74 17.79 2.81
CA ASP A 446 5.94 19.23 2.59
C ASP A 446 6.53 19.54 1.19
N ALA A 447 6.30 20.74 0.72
CA ALA A 447 6.68 21.16 -0.64
C ALA A 447 8.19 21.07 -0.92
N GLN A 448 9.05 21.19 0.10
CA GLN A 448 10.50 21.05 -0.07
C GLN A 448 10.88 19.59 -0.30
N THR A 449 10.38 18.71 0.54
CA THR A 449 10.56 17.25 0.43
C THR A 449 10.01 16.76 -0.90
N LYS A 450 8.82 17.18 -1.31
CA LYS A 450 8.20 16.81 -2.59
C LYS A 450 9.09 17.17 -3.77
N ARG A 451 9.58 18.41 -3.86
CA ARG A 451 10.49 18.83 -4.93
C ARG A 451 11.79 18.03 -4.96
N ALA A 452 12.33 17.68 -3.79
CA ALA A 452 13.54 16.86 -3.71
C ALA A 452 13.30 15.43 -4.23
N LEU A 453 12.17 14.83 -3.89
CA LEU A 453 11.77 13.50 -4.39
C LEU A 453 11.49 13.52 -5.90
N GLU A 454 10.78 14.54 -6.41
CA GLU A 454 10.53 14.69 -7.85
C GLU A 454 11.84 14.83 -8.63
N ALA A 455 12.77 15.69 -8.17
CA ALA A 455 14.07 15.86 -8.80
C ALA A 455 14.91 14.57 -8.77
N ARG A 456 14.86 13.82 -7.67
CA ARG A 456 15.53 12.51 -7.56
C ARG A 456 14.93 11.52 -8.55
N LEU A 457 13.61 11.40 -8.59
CA LEU A 457 12.91 10.47 -9.49
C LEU A 457 13.21 10.81 -10.96
N ASP A 458 13.24 12.10 -11.35
CA ASP A 458 13.59 12.51 -12.70
C ASP A 458 15.04 12.16 -13.05
N ALA A 459 15.99 12.32 -12.12
CA ALA A 459 17.37 11.91 -12.30
C ALA A 459 17.52 10.40 -12.41
N ASP A 460 16.75 9.63 -11.64
CA ASP A 460 16.73 8.16 -11.68
C ASP A 460 16.19 7.67 -13.03
N PHE A 461 15.08 8.24 -13.53
CA PHE A 461 14.57 7.93 -14.86
C PHE A 461 15.57 8.31 -15.96
N ALA A 462 16.25 9.47 -15.87
CA ALA A 462 17.26 9.84 -16.85
C ALA A 462 18.42 8.83 -16.92
N ARG A 463 18.86 8.32 -15.75
CA ARG A 463 19.90 7.26 -15.70
C ARG A 463 19.41 5.93 -16.27
N PHE A 464 18.20 5.52 -15.89
CA PHE A 464 17.58 4.30 -16.39
C PHE A 464 17.40 4.33 -17.92
N GLU A 465 16.83 5.40 -18.45
CA GLU A 465 16.60 5.59 -19.89
C GLU A 465 17.91 5.68 -20.69
N ALA A 466 18.99 6.20 -20.10
CA ALA A 466 20.30 6.26 -20.73
C ALA A 466 21.01 4.90 -20.82
N SER A 467 20.54 3.88 -20.06
CA SER A 467 21.12 2.53 -20.08
C SER A 467 20.70 1.71 -21.29
N PHE A 468 19.81 2.20 -22.12
CA PHE A 468 19.36 1.63 -23.38
C PHE A 468 19.91 2.46 -24.58
#